data_16fc06b1b1e7e83affd70cddaa5d03c0
#
_entry.id   16fc06b1b1e7e83affd70cddaa5d03c0
#
_cell.length_a   1.000
_cell.length_b   1.000
_cell.length_c   1.000
_cell.angle_alpha   90.00
_cell.angle_beta   90.00
_cell.angle_gamma   90.00
#
_symmetry.space_group_name_H-M   'P 1'
#
loop_
_entity.id
_entity.type
_entity.pdbx_description
1 polymer ?
#
loop_
_entity_poly.entity_id
_entity_poly.type
_entity_poly.pdbx_seq_one_letter_code
_entity_poly.pdbx_strand_id
1 'polypeptide(L)'
;MIRALSAFILIFGWVGLAGLASAASAQDVSVDELLSSASSAVRTENYSGTLVYLREGQLDSLRVIHRNRDGLEQERLVSLTGQPREVLRRGGVVTSILPENKVVLISRQNRDGLLGSMSKFSPERMRAHYNVTDRGQRRLADRVGRMIEISPRDGYRYGYRMLIDVMTRLPLKLDLVRNDEVVEQLMFTQIDFPDNIPDSEFQPGYDIEGFRVIEHEAVPVEDKPVPEDAWKPTDLPPGFELAEDGIRRVTKDGFVRQMLFTDGVATVSAFIAPAGLRKPLEGATTMGAVNAYGHVVGDTQITVVGEVPAATVERIARNLVNDQVKPVPDS
;
A
#
# COMPACT_ATOMS: atom_id res chain seq x y z
N MET A 1 -64.67 -28.48 59.81
CA MET A 1 -64.70 -28.37 58.36
C MET A 1 -63.37 -27.78 57.92
N ILE A 2 -62.45 -28.57 57.46
CA ILE A 2 -61.35 -28.16 56.59
C ILE A 2 -60.54 -29.40 56.27
N ARG A 3 -60.50 -29.76 55.00
CA ARG A 3 -59.84 -30.94 54.48
C ARG A 3 -58.39 -30.64 54.21
N ALA A 4 -57.51 -31.50 54.71
CA ALA A 4 -56.11 -31.59 54.38
C ALA A 4 -55.90 -32.18 52.98
N LEU A 5 -55.07 -31.62 52.14
CA LEU A 5 -54.58 -32.18 50.89
C LEU A 5 -53.09 -32.39 50.98
N SER A 6 -52.68 -33.66 50.98
CA SER A 6 -51.30 -34.10 51.00
C SER A 6 -50.64 -33.84 49.65
N ALA A 7 -49.51 -33.18 49.62
CA ALA A 7 -48.69 -33.03 48.43
C ALA A 7 -47.57 -34.12 48.39
N PHE A 8 -47.57 -34.90 47.33
CA PHE A 8 -46.56 -35.90 46.99
C PHE A 8 -45.36 -35.18 46.34
N ILE A 9 -44.22 -35.22 46.95
CA ILE A 9 -42.96 -34.72 46.37
C ILE A 9 -42.31 -35.87 45.62
N LEU A 10 -42.32 -35.83 44.29
CA LEU A 10 -41.50 -36.65 43.39
C LEU A 10 -40.14 -36.04 43.22
N ILE A 11 -39.11 -36.65 43.80
CA ILE A 11 -37.72 -36.31 43.59
C ILE A 11 -37.27 -36.93 42.27
N PHE A 12 -37.18 -36.10 41.22
CA PHE A 12 -36.51 -36.46 39.97
C PHE A 12 -35.01 -36.21 40.10
N GLY A 13 -34.25 -37.30 40.19
CA GLY A 13 -32.77 -37.23 40.14
C GLY A 13 -32.31 -36.75 38.78
N TRP A 14 -31.71 -35.60 38.77
CA TRP A 14 -30.96 -35.07 37.64
C TRP A 14 -29.57 -35.69 37.62
N VAL A 15 -29.34 -36.70 36.76
CA VAL A 15 -28.02 -37.17 36.40
C VAL A 15 -27.41 -36.08 35.49
N GLY A 16 -26.54 -35.27 36.05
CA GLY A 16 -25.79 -34.30 35.33
C GLY A 16 -24.77 -34.96 34.39
N LEU A 17 -25.10 -35.01 33.09
CA LEU A 17 -24.14 -35.32 32.04
C LEU A 17 -23.25 -34.08 31.89
N ALA A 18 -22.10 -34.04 32.59
CA ALA A 18 -21.05 -33.05 32.38
C ALA A 18 -20.47 -33.30 30.98
N GLY A 19 -21.05 -32.68 29.95
CA GLY A 19 -20.46 -32.57 28.64
C GLY A 19 -19.20 -31.74 28.76
N LEU A 20 -18.03 -32.39 28.67
CA LEU A 20 -16.75 -31.73 28.40
C LEU A 20 -16.89 -31.07 27.02
N ALA A 21 -17.32 -29.80 27.01
CA ALA A 21 -17.10 -28.93 25.87
C ALA A 21 -15.57 -28.79 25.75
N SER A 22 -14.97 -29.60 24.87
CA SER A 22 -13.63 -29.30 24.35
C SER A 22 -13.73 -27.92 23.70
N ALA A 23 -13.31 -26.90 24.44
CA ALA A 23 -12.94 -25.65 23.84
C ALA A 23 -11.79 -25.99 22.88
N ALA A 24 -12.11 -26.15 21.59
CA ALA A 24 -11.12 -26.11 20.55
C ALA A 24 -10.39 -24.77 20.75
N SER A 25 -9.17 -24.84 21.30
CA SER A 25 -8.29 -23.69 21.34
C SER A 25 -8.09 -23.30 19.88
N ALA A 26 -8.73 -22.22 19.46
CA ALA A 26 -8.35 -21.53 18.23
C ALA A 26 -6.85 -21.30 18.38
N GLN A 27 -6.04 -22.01 17.62
CA GLN A 27 -4.59 -21.80 17.62
C GLN A 27 -4.38 -20.30 17.41
N ASP A 28 -3.76 -19.68 18.38
CA ASP A 28 -3.51 -18.24 18.35
C ASP A 28 -2.46 -18.00 17.26
N VAL A 29 -2.94 -17.67 16.06
CA VAL A 29 -2.12 -17.41 14.88
C VAL A 29 -1.12 -16.34 15.23
N SER A 30 0.16 -16.63 15.05
CA SER A 30 1.22 -15.67 15.35
C SER A 30 1.07 -14.38 14.53
N VAL A 31 1.59 -13.27 15.04
CA VAL A 31 1.54 -11.98 14.31
C VAL A 31 2.25 -12.08 12.96
N ASP A 32 3.38 -12.80 12.91
CA ASP A 32 4.14 -13.00 11.66
C ASP A 32 3.35 -13.78 10.62
N GLU A 33 2.68 -14.85 11.04
CA GLU A 33 1.80 -15.63 10.17
C GLU A 33 0.60 -14.82 9.71
N LEU A 34 0.03 -13.99 10.59
CA LEU A 34 -1.08 -13.11 10.25
C LEU A 34 -0.67 -12.07 9.18
N LEU A 35 0.48 -11.42 9.33
CA LEU A 35 1.01 -10.47 8.36
C LEU A 35 1.34 -11.12 7.01
N SER A 36 1.98 -12.30 7.04
CA SER A 36 2.29 -13.06 5.84
C SER A 36 1.02 -13.51 5.10
N SER A 37 0.02 -13.99 5.84
CA SER A 37 -1.27 -14.37 5.28
C SER A 37 -2.02 -13.17 4.70
N ALA A 38 -1.99 -12.02 5.37
CA ALA A 38 -2.60 -10.80 4.88
C ALA A 38 -1.96 -10.33 3.56
N SER A 39 -0.64 -10.42 3.46
CA SER A 39 0.12 -10.12 2.25
C SER A 39 -0.31 -11.00 1.05
N SER A 40 -0.66 -12.25 1.30
CA SER A 40 -1.18 -13.17 0.28
C SER A 40 -2.65 -12.90 -0.03
N ALA A 41 -3.49 -12.70 0.99
CA ALA A 41 -4.93 -12.54 0.86
C ALA A 41 -5.35 -11.39 -0.06
N VAL A 42 -4.62 -10.27 -0.04
CA VAL A 42 -4.90 -9.12 -0.93
C VAL A 42 -4.84 -9.47 -2.41
N ARG A 43 -4.12 -10.53 -2.78
CA ARG A 43 -3.94 -10.99 -4.16
C ARG A 43 -4.77 -12.21 -4.52
N THR A 44 -5.15 -13.02 -3.53
CA THR A 44 -5.80 -14.31 -3.76
C THR A 44 -7.28 -14.32 -3.47
N GLU A 45 -7.76 -13.48 -2.54
CA GLU A 45 -9.17 -13.44 -2.16
C GLU A 45 -10.04 -12.75 -3.22
N ASN A 46 -11.24 -13.29 -3.43
CA ASN A 46 -12.29 -12.62 -4.16
C ASN A 46 -13.06 -11.73 -3.17
N TYR A 47 -13.15 -10.45 -3.45
CA TYR A 47 -13.93 -9.53 -2.62
C TYR A 47 -14.56 -8.40 -3.43
N SER A 48 -15.66 -7.89 -2.90
CA SER A 48 -16.27 -6.66 -3.37
C SER A 48 -16.72 -5.82 -2.18
N GLY A 49 -16.61 -4.50 -2.30
CA GLY A 49 -16.99 -3.66 -1.18
C GLY A 49 -16.91 -2.18 -1.48
N THR A 50 -17.27 -1.40 -0.47
CA THR A 50 -17.09 0.04 -0.44
C THR A 50 -16.05 0.37 0.62
N LEU A 51 -15.11 1.22 0.27
CA LEU A 51 -14.09 1.72 1.19
C LEU A 51 -14.04 3.24 1.16
N VAL A 52 -13.50 3.79 2.22
CA VAL A 52 -13.16 5.20 2.32
C VAL A 52 -11.64 5.36 2.37
N TYR A 53 -11.17 6.39 1.70
CA TYR A 53 -9.76 6.77 1.67
C TYR A 53 -9.63 8.21 2.16
N LEU A 54 -8.95 8.37 3.30
CA LEU A 54 -8.61 9.66 3.89
C LEU A 54 -7.18 10.02 3.51
N ARG A 55 -7.00 11.18 2.89
CA ARG A 55 -5.70 11.76 2.58
C ARG A 55 -5.79 13.28 2.60
N GLU A 56 -4.83 13.95 3.25
CA GLU A 56 -4.79 15.43 3.35
C GLU A 56 -6.09 16.06 3.86
N GLY A 57 -6.79 15.36 4.77
CA GLY A 57 -8.08 15.79 5.30
C GLY A 57 -9.26 15.63 4.33
N GLN A 58 -9.04 15.11 3.12
CA GLN A 58 -10.09 14.76 2.18
C GLN A 58 -10.48 13.30 2.32
N LEU A 59 -11.78 13.05 2.31
CA LEU A 59 -12.36 11.72 2.40
C LEU A 59 -13.01 11.36 1.07
N ASP A 60 -12.44 10.39 0.38
CA ASP A 60 -12.99 9.81 -0.84
C ASP A 60 -13.66 8.47 -0.54
N SER A 61 -14.74 8.17 -1.26
CA SER A 61 -15.39 6.86 -1.24
C SER A 61 -15.23 6.15 -2.56
N LEU A 62 -14.85 4.88 -2.50
CA LEU A 62 -14.55 4.04 -3.65
C LEU A 62 -15.29 2.71 -3.54
N ARG A 63 -15.81 2.22 -4.67
CA ARG A 63 -16.19 0.81 -4.80
C ARG A 63 -14.99 0.04 -5.33
N VAL A 64 -14.70 -1.10 -4.72
CA VAL A 64 -13.68 -2.05 -5.19
C VAL A 64 -14.32 -3.38 -5.50
N ILE A 65 -13.88 -4.02 -6.58
CA ILE A 65 -14.17 -5.40 -6.93
C ILE A 65 -12.83 -6.04 -7.29
N HIS A 66 -12.48 -7.12 -6.62
CA HIS A 66 -11.23 -7.85 -6.83
C HIS A 66 -11.51 -9.34 -7.01
N ARG A 67 -10.84 -9.94 -7.98
CA ARG A 67 -10.91 -11.37 -8.27
C ARG A 67 -9.54 -11.90 -8.66
N ASN A 68 -9.23 -13.07 -8.14
CA ASN A 68 -8.16 -13.91 -8.68
C ASN A 68 -8.79 -15.18 -9.27
N ARG A 69 -8.61 -15.39 -10.57
CA ARG A 69 -9.05 -16.62 -11.24
C ARG A 69 -7.87 -17.23 -11.98
N ASP A 70 -7.48 -18.44 -11.58
CA ASP A 70 -6.37 -19.19 -12.19
C ASP A 70 -5.05 -18.40 -12.24
N GLY A 71 -4.78 -17.59 -11.20
CA GLY A 71 -3.59 -16.74 -11.11
C GLY A 71 -3.72 -15.42 -11.87
N LEU A 72 -4.81 -15.18 -12.59
CA LEU A 72 -5.08 -13.89 -13.21
C LEU A 72 -5.83 -12.98 -12.23
N GLU A 73 -5.12 -11.99 -11.74
CA GLU A 73 -5.66 -10.95 -10.86
C GLU A 73 -6.37 -9.87 -11.68
N GLN A 74 -7.60 -9.52 -11.27
CA GLN A 74 -8.42 -8.46 -11.86
C GLN A 74 -8.96 -7.58 -10.75
N GLU A 75 -8.93 -6.28 -10.97
CA GLU A 75 -9.46 -5.29 -10.04
C GLU A 75 -10.21 -4.20 -10.79
N ARG A 76 -11.33 -3.77 -10.24
CA ARG A 76 -12.07 -2.60 -10.68
C ARG A 76 -12.30 -1.68 -9.51
N LEU A 77 -11.91 -0.41 -9.68
CA LEU A 77 -12.14 0.67 -8.73
C LEU A 77 -13.03 1.71 -9.38
N VAL A 78 -14.06 2.14 -8.66
CA VAL A 78 -14.97 3.20 -9.11
C VAL A 78 -15.07 4.26 -8.04
N SER A 79 -14.75 5.52 -8.39
CA SER A 79 -14.99 6.67 -7.49
C SER A 79 -16.48 6.86 -7.26
N LEU A 80 -16.88 6.95 -5.99
CA LEU A 80 -18.25 7.23 -5.57
C LEU A 80 -18.42 8.70 -5.13
N THR A 81 -17.31 9.39 -4.88
CA THR A 81 -17.23 10.82 -4.52
C THR A 81 -16.26 11.54 -5.44
N GLY A 82 -16.38 12.87 -5.52
CA GLY A 82 -15.51 13.70 -6.34
C GLY A 82 -15.72 13.51 -7.85
N GLN A 83 -14.66 13.70 -8.63
CA GLN A 83 -14.73 13.51 -10.08
C GLN A 83 -14.90 12.04 -10.44
N PRO A 84 -15.83 11.71 -11.36
CA PRO A 84 -16.01 10.36 -11.83
C PRO A 84 -14.71 9.78 -12.39
N ARG A 85 -14.33 8.63 -11.87
CA ARG A 85 -13.14 7.90 -12.29
C ARG A 85 -13.35 6.41 -12.12
N GLU A 86 -12.91 5.66 -13.11
CA GLU A 86 -12.88 4.22 -13.05
C GLU A 86 -11.47 3.71 -13.39
N VAL A 87 -11.01 2.73 -12.66
CA VAL A 87 -9.74 2.05 -12.92
C VAL A 87 -9.99 0.56 -13.04
N LEU A 88 -9.61 0.00 -14.16
CA LEU A 88 -9.64 -1.42 -14.43
C LEU A 88 -8.21 -1.94 -14.47
N ARG A 89 -7.94 -2.99 -13.73
CA ARG A 89 -6.65 -3.67 -13.76
C ARG A 89 -6.85 -5.14 -14.14
N ARG A 90 -6.06 -5.58 -15.10
CA ARG A 90 -6.05 -6.97 -15.53
C ARG A 90 -4.63 -7.40 -15.86
N GLY A 91 -4.07 -8.26 -15.03
CA GLY A 91 -2.65 -8.61 -15.13
C GLY A 91 -1.78 -7.35 -15.03
N GLY A 92 -0.83 -7.19 -15.94
CA GLY A 92 0.07 -6.02 -15.97
C GLY A 92 -0.51 -4.75 -16.65
N VAL A 93 -1.79 -4.75 -17.02
CA VAL A 93 -2.43 -3.60 -17.71
C VAL A 93 -3.35 -2.87 -16.75
N VAL A 94 -3.18 -1.55 -16.67
CA VAL A 94 -4.05 -0.64 -15.92
C VAL A 94 -4.72 0.33 -16.89
N THR A 95 -6.05 0.31 -16.93
CA THR A 95 -6.87 1.23 -17.73
C THR A 95 -7.59 2.19 -16.80
N SER A 96 -7.29 3.48 -16.88
CA SER A 96 -7.98 4.54 -16.15
C SER A 96 -8.90 5.31 -17.06
N ILE A 97 -10.19 5.35 -16.73
CA ILE A 97 -11.23 6.05 -17.48
C ILE A 97 -11.57 7.33 -16.73
N LEU A 98 -11.49 8.47 -17.42
CA LEU A 98 -11.78 9.80 -16.93
C LEU A 98 -12.94 10.39 -17.74
N PRO A 99 -14.20 10.13 -17.36
CA PRO A 99 -15.36 10.44 -18.20
C PRO A 99 -15.52 11.92 -18.50
N GLU A 100 -15.30 12.79 -17.52
CA GLU A 100 -15.42 14.26 -17.70
C GLU A 100 -14.41 14.79 -18.72
N ASN A 101 -13.22 14.21 -18.76
CA ASN A 101 -12.16 14.60 -19.69
C ASN A 101 -12.28 13.88 -21.05
N LYS A 102 -13.15 12.88 -21.16
CA LYS A 102 -13.25 11.96 -22.30
C LYS A 102 -11.89 11.34 -22.65
N VAL A 103 -11.19 10.84 -21.63
CA VAL A 103 -9.84 10.26 -21.75
C VAL A 103 -9.81 8.87 -21.15
N VAL A 104 -9.16 7.95 -21.85
CA VAL A 104 -8.74 6.64 -21.38
C VAL A 104 -7.21 6.60 -21.33
N LEU A 105 -6.66 6.36 -20.16
CA LEU A 105 -5.22 6.17 -19.98
C LEU A 105 -4.94 4.66 -19.83
N ILE A 106 -4.10 4.12 -20.67
CA ILE A 106 -3.67 2.72 -20.59
C ILE A 106 -2.19 2.70 -20.19
N SER A 107 -1.87 2.02 -19.12
CA SER A 107 -0.49 1.85 -18.65
C SER A 107 -0.15 0.36 -18.56
N ARG A 108 0.95 -0.03 -19.20
CA ARG A 108 1.50 -1.40 -19.16
C ARG A 108 2.62 -1.46 -18.13
N GLN A 109 2.27 -1.27 -16.89
CA GLN A 109 3.19 -1.39 -15.75
C GLN A 109 2.59 -2.36 -14.75
N ASN A 110 3.42 -3.24 -14.21
CA ASN A 110 3.00 -4.09 -13.11
C ASN A 110 2.90 -3.20 -11.85
N ARG A 111 1.74 -2.55 -11.68
CA ARG A 111 1.42 -1.79 -10.47
C ARG A 111 0.55 -2.68 -9.60
N ASP A 112 0.90 -2.74 -8.34
CA ASP A 112 0.07 -3.39 -7.33
C ASP A 112 -1.33 -2.75 -7.30
N GLY A 113 -2.35 -3.52 -6.92
CA GLY A 113 -3.71 -3.01 -6.74
C GLY A 113 -3.81 -2.03 -5.58
N LEU A 114 -5.04 -1.63 -5.27
CA LEU A 114 -5.32 -0.67 -4.18
C LEU A 114 -4.71 -1.11 -2.85
N LEU A 115 -4.81 -2.39 -2.52
CA LEU A 115 -4.23 -2.99 -1.32
C LEU A 115 -2.81 -3.52 -1.54
N GLY A 116 -2.24 -3.34 -2.71
CA GLY A 116 -0.98 -3.96 -3.12
C GLY A 116 0.23 -3.50 -2.32
N SER A 117 0.21 -2.29 -1.74
CA SER A 117 1.24 -1.85 -0.80
C SER A 117 1.39 -2.80 0.40
N MET A 118 0.30 -3.50 0.76
CA MET A 118 0.29 -4.47 1.86
C MET A 118 0.99 -5.79 1.51
N SER A 119 1.17 -6.11 0.23
CA SER A 119 1.90 -7.30 -0.20
C SER A 119 3.41 -7.23 0.08
N LYS A 120 3.91 -6.06 0.48
CA LYS A 120 5.33 -5.80 0.76
C LYS A 120 5.73 -6.07 2.20
N PHE A 121 4.76 -6.28 3.11
CA PHE A 121 5.06 -6.53 4.52
C PHE A 121 5.67 -7.93 4.72
N SER A 122 6.99 -7.97 4.90
CA SER A 122 7.73 -9.17 5.30
C SER A 122 8.11 -9.06 6.77
N PRO A 123 7.60 -9.95 7.66
CA PRO A 123 7.94 -9.93 9.07
C PRO A 123 9.45 -9.95 9.34
N GLU A 124 10.21 -10.68 8.55
CA GLU A 124 11.66 -10.79 8.70
C GLU A 124 12.38 -9.45 8.47
N ARG A 125 12.01 -8.73 7.40
CA ARG A 125 12.60 -7.43 7.07
C ARG A 125 12.17 -6.35 8.06
N MET A 126 10.93 -6.44 8.55
CA MET A 126 10.38 -5.47 9.48
C MET A 126 11.03 -5.52 10.87
N ARG A 127 11.43 -6.70 11.36
CA ARG A 127 11.94 -6.88 12.73
C ARG A 127 13.14 -6.02 13.09
N ALA A 128 13.99 -5.71 12.12
CA ALA A 128 15.18 -4.89 12.34
C ALA A 128 14.82 -3.42 12.65
N HIS A 129 13.75 -2.91 12.03
CA HIS A 129 13.46 -1.47 11.98
C HIS A 129 12.11 -1.08 12.58
N TYR A 130 11.27 -2.06 12.92
CA TYR A 130 9.94 -1.83 13.49
C TYR A 130 9.71 -2.66 14.75
N ASN A 131 8.87 -2.15 15.64
CA ASN A 131 8.23 -2.90 16.71
C ASN A 131 6.84 -3.30 16.21
N VAL A 132 6.52 -4.58 16.30
CA VAL A 132 5.20 -5.10 15.89
C VAL A 132 4.45 -5.52 17.14
N THR A 133 3.24 -4.99 17.32
CA THR A 133 2.42 -5.20 18.51
C THR A 133 1.00 -5.60 18.11
N ASP A 134 0.49 -6.67 18.70
CA ASP A 134 -0.92 -7.01 18.62
C ASP A 134 -1.73 -6.17 19.62
N ARG A 135 -2.69 -5.42 19.11
CA ARG A 135 -3.61 -4.56 19.88
C ARG A 135 -4.97 -5.21 20.12
N GLY A 136 -5.09 -6.53 19.88
CA GLY A 136 -6.28 -7.31 20.10
C GLY A 136 -7.33 -7.16 19.00
N GLN A 137 -8.51 -7.70 19.27
CA GLN A 137 -9.59 -7.74 18.28
C GLN A 137 -10.40 -6.45 18.24
N ARG A 138 -10.88 -6.12 17.04
CA ARG A 138 -11.82 -5.00 16.77
C ARG A 138 -12.84 -5.46 15.73
N ARG A 139 -14.03 -4.83 15.75
CA ARG A 139 -15.08 -5.06 14.75
C ARG A 139 -15.12 -3.91 13.75
N LEU A 140 -15.16 -4.24 12.46
CA LEU A 140 -15.27 -3.29 11.35
C LEU A 140 -16.02 -3.95 10.19
N ALA A 141 -16.90 -3.22 9.52
CA ALA A 141 -17.69 -3.70 8.37
C ALA A 141 -18.36 -5.07 8.64
N ASP A 142 -18.94 -5.22 9.83
CA ASP A 142 -19.58 -6.44 10.36
C ASP A 142 -18.66 -7.65 10.51
N ARG A 143 -17.35 -7.44 10.51
CA ARG A 143 -16.32 -8.47 10.62
C ARG A 143 -15.45 -8.28 11.84
N VAL A 144 -14.91 -9.36 12.37
CA VAL A 144 -13.93 -9.33 13.45
C VAL A 144 -12.53 -9.38 12.84
N GLY A 145 -11.72 -8.41 13.18
CA GLY A 145 -10.31 -8.34 12.78
C GLY A 145 -9.37 -8.23 13.97
N ARG A 146 -8.11 -8.60 13.76
CA ARG A 146 -7.00 -8.39 14.69
C ARG A 146 -6.24 -7.11 14.32
N MET A 147 -6.08 -6.20 15.26
CA MET A 147 -5.40 -4.92 15.07
C MET A 147 -3.90 -5.11 15.32
N ILE A 148 -3.11 -4.97 14.28
CA ILE A 148 -1.65 -5.02 14.35
C ILE A 148 -1.10 -3.60 14.19
N GLU A 149 -0.28 -3.19 15.13
CA GLU A 149 0.46 -1.93 15.09
C GLU A 149 1.93 -2.20 14.78
N ILE A 150 2.45 -1.47 13.81
CA ILE A 150 3.80 -1.57 13.29
C ILE A 150 4.43 -0.19 13.45
N SER A 151 5.21 -0.02 14.52
CA SER A 151 5.80 1.27 14.88
C SER A 151 7.27 1.30 14.51
N PRO A 152 7.74 2.32 13.76
CA PRO A 152 9.15 2.44 13.42
C PRO A 152 10.00 2.72 14.66
N ARG A 153 11.27 2.29 14.62
CA ARG A 153 12.24 2.54 15.69
C ARG A 153 13.01 3.83 15.51
N ASP A 154 12.81 4.51 14.39
CA ASP A 154 13.48 5.77 14.06
C ASP A 154 12.53 6.75 13.35
N GLY A 155 13.00 7.91 12.96
CA GLY A 155 12.24 8.97 12.29
C GLY A 155 12.25 8.90 10.75
N TYR A 156 12.82 7.84 10.16
CA TYR A 156 12.98 7.73 8.70
C TYR A 156 11.89 6.91 8.01
N ARG A 157 10.90 6.42 8.75
CA ARG A 157 9.82 5.55 8.27
C ARG A 157 8.49 5.95 8.85
N TYR A 158 7.44 5.66 8.12
CA TYR A 158 6.10 5.67 8.67
C TYR A 158 5.81 4.40 9.46
N GLY A 159 4.92 4.51 10.43
CA GLY A 159 4.28 3.38 11.08
C GLY A 159 3.00 2.99 10.37
N TYR A 160 2.45 1.83 10.74
CA TYR A 160 1.19 1.34 10.19
C TYR A 160 0.32 0.79 11.31
N ARG A 161 -1.02 0.95 11.17
CA ARG A 161 -2.01 0.22 11.97
C ARG A 161 -2.92 -0.52 11.01
N MET A 162 -2.90 -1.84 11.10
CA MET A 162 -3.60 -2.71 10.18
C MET A 162 -4.63 -3.55 10.92
N LEU A 163 -5.90 -3.52 10.51
CA LEU A 163 -6.94 -4.43 10.99
C LEU A 163 -7.11 -5.56 9.99
N ILE A 164 -6.71 -6.76 10.37
CA ILE A 164 -6.72 -7.95 9.51
C ILE A 164 -7.88 -8.85 9.91
N ASP A 165 -8.76 -9.19 8.96
CA ASP A 165 -9.89 -10.10 9.16
C ASP A 165 -9.43 -11.46 9.68
N VAL A 166 -10.05 -11.98 10.72
CA VAL A 166 -9.63 -13.26 11.32
C VAL A 166 -9.97 -14.47 10.45
N MET A 167 -10.94 -14.37 9.55
CA MET A 167 -11.39 -15.47 8.69
C MET A 167 -10.66 -15.48 7.34
N THR A 168 -10.69 -14.38 6.62
CA THR A 168 -10.16 -14.29 5.25
C THR A 168 -8.71 -13.79 5.20
N ARG A 169 -8.21 -13.28 6.31
CA ARG A 169 -6.88 -12.62 6.39
C ARG A 169 -6.77 -11.32 5.58
N LEU A 170 -7.84 -10.87 4.92
CA LEU A 170 -7.81 -9.63 4.19
C LEU A 170 -7.70 -8.43 5.15
N PRO A 171 -6.85 -7.44 4.88
CA PRO A 171 -6.84 -6.19 5.63
C PRO A 171 -8.12 -5.39 5.40
N LEU A 172 -8.87 -5.15 6.48
CA LEU A 172 -10.10 -4.35 6.47
C LEU A 172 -9.82 -2.85 6.63
N LYS A 173 -8.69 -2.52 7.24
CA LYS A 173 -8.25 -1.14 7.49
C LYS A 173 -6.73 -1.08 7.45
N LEU A 174 -6.20 0.00 6.88
CA LEU A 174 -4.80 0.38 6.95
C LEU A 174 -4.70 1.87 7.27
N ASP A 175 -4.01 2.20 8.33
CA ASP A 175 -3.59 3.56 8.65
C ASP A 175 -2.08 3.66 8.40
N LEU A 176 -1.66 4.70 7.70
CA LEU A 176 -0.29 5.18 7.66
C LEU A 176 -0.10 6.21 8.77
N VAL A 177 0.90 6.03 9.61
CA VAL A 177 1.04 6.78 10.85
C VAL A 177 2.40 7.47 10.93
N ARG A 178 2.40 8.75 11.34
CA ARG A 178 3.59 9.52 11.65
C ARG A 178 3.42 10.16 13.04
N ASN A 179 4.30 9.84 13.98
CA ASN A 179 4.24 10.37 15.35
C ASN A 179 2.84 10.20 16.00
N ASP A 180 2.26 8.99 15.87
CA ASP A 180 0.92 8.62 16.32
C ASP A 180 -0.26 9.27 15.57
N GLU A 181 -0.02 10.22 14.68
CA GLU A 181 -1.04 10.84 13.83
C GLU A 181 -1.25 10.04 12.55
N VAL A 182 -2.52 9.86 12.17
CA VAL A 182 -2.90 9.22 10.91
C VAL A 182 -2.67 10.19 9.76
N VAL A 183 -1.75 9.87 8.87
CA VAL A 183 -1.45 10.64 7.65
C VAL A 183 -2.39 10.25 6.52
N GLU A 184 -2.59 8.95 6.34
CA GLU A 184 -3.52 8.37 5.37
C GLU A 184 -4.27 7.20 5.99
N GLN A 185 -5.50 6.97 5.58
CA GLN A 185 -6.31 5.84 6.03
C GLN A 185 -7.09 5.25 4.88
N LEU A 186 -7.03 3.93 4.75
CA LEU A 186 -7.90 3.13 3.91
C LEU A 186 -8.74 2.22 4.79
N MET A 187 -10.08 2.24 4.63
CA MET A 187 -10.97 1.49 5.50
C MET A 187 -12.21 1.02 4.75
N PHE A 188 -12.50 -0.27 4.80
CA PHE A 188 -13.77 -0.78 4.30
C PHE A 188 -14.93 -0.35 5.19
N THR A 189 -15.99 0.16 4.58
CA THR A 189 -17.28 0.42 5.24
C THR A 189 -18.26 -0.74 5.02
N GLN A 190 -18.09 -1.46 3.92
CA GLN A 190 -18.79 -2.70 3.59
C GLN A 190 -17.86 -3.59 2.80
N ILE A 191 -17.90 -4.90 3.04
CA ILE A 191 -17.14 -5.89 2.29
C ILE A 191 -17.86 -7.23 2.25
N ASP A 192 -17.88 -7.85 1.07
CA ASP A 192 -18.42 -9.16 0.79
C ASP A 192 -17.34 -10.03 0.13
N PHE A 193 -17.42 -11.35 0.35
CA PHE A 193 -16.49 -12.34 -0.20
C PHE A 193 -17.27 -13.37 -1.04
N PRO A 194 -17.64 -13.03 -2.28
CA PRO A 194 -18.37 -13.95 -3.15
C PRO A 194 -17.45 -15.04 -3.70
N ASP A 195 -17.96 -16.27 -3.75
CA ASP A 195 -17.25 -17.41 -4.35
C ASP A 195 -16.96 -17.18 -5.85
N ASN A 196 -17.84 -16.46 -6.53
CA ASN A 196 -17.67 -16.14 -7.95
C ASN A 196 -18.09 -14.71 -8.26
N ILE A 197 -17.23 -14.01 -9.02
CA ILE A 197 -17.50 -12.69 -9.56
C ILE A 197 -17.54 -12.81 -11.09
N PRO A 198 -18.64 -12.43 -11.74
CA PRO A 198 -18.78 -12.57 -13.19
C PRO A 198 -17.87 -11.61 -13.96
N ASP A 199 -17.53 -11.96 -15.20
CA ASP A 199 -16.65 -11.15 -16.05
C ASP A 199 -17.23 -9.77 -16.39
N SER A 200 -18.55 -9.62 -16.35
CA SER A 200 -19.26 -8.35 -16.55
C SER A 200 -18.88 -7.28 -15.53
N GLU A 201 -18.50 -7.69 -14.29
CA GLU A 201 -18.06 -6.78 -13.25
C GLU A 201 -16.71 -6.10 -13.56
N PHE A 202 -15.93 -6.65 -14.50
CA PHE A 202 -14.64 -6.14 -14.93
C PHE A 202 -14.68 -5.45 -16.32
N GLN A 203 -15.86 -5.12 -16.80
CA GLN A 203 -16.05 -4.31 -18.00
C GLN A 203 -16.17 -2.83 -17.61
N PRO A 204 -15.78 -1.89 -18.53
CA PRO A 204 -16.03 -0.47 -18.32
C PRO A 204 -17.49 -0.18 -17.99
N GLY A 205 -17.72 0.61 -16.95
CA GLY A 205 -19.06 1.07 -16.57
C GLY A 205 -19.50 2.31 -17.35
N TYR A 206 -18.61 2.92 -18.12
CA TYR A 206 -18.87 4.07 -18.96
C TYR A 206 -18.80 3.68 -20.43
N ASP A 207 -19.65 4.29 -21.26
CA ASP A 207 -19.45 4.28 -22.70
C ASP A 207 -18.22 5.13 -23.04
N ILE A 208 -17.21 4.49 -23.60
CA ILE A 208 -15.92 5.10 -23.94
C ILE A 208 -15.76 5.36 -25.43
N GLU A 209 -16.84 5.21 -26.22
CA GLU A 209 -16.82 5.54 -27.63
C GLU A 209 -16.49 7.03 -27.86
N GLY A 210 -15.53 7.31 -28.70
CA GLY A 210 -15.04 8.67 -28.95
C GLY A 210 -14.13 9.27 -27.88
N PHE A 211 -13.75 8.52 -26.84
CA PHE A 211 -12.75 8.97 -25.88
C PHE A 211 -11.35 8.96 -26.51
N ARG A 212 -10.53 9.93 -26.11
CA ARG A 212 -9.12 9.96 -26.49
C ARG A 212 -8.36 8.93 -25.68
N VAL A 213 -7.76 7.97 -26.36
CA VAL A 213 -6.89 6.94 -25.72
C VAL A 213 -5.45 7.46 -25.67
N ILE A 214 -4.85 7.40 -24.51
CA ILE A 214 -3.44 7.72 -24.27
C ILE A 214 -2.79 6.47 -23.70
N GLU A 215 -1.87 5.89 -24.44
CA GLU A 215 -1.09 4.74 -23.98
C GLU A 215 0.24 5.21 -23.38
N HIS A 216 0.53 4.76 -22.18
CA HIS A 216 1.83 4.90 -21.54
C HIS A 216 2.50 3.53 -21.52
N GLU A 217 3.46 3.35 -22.38
CA GLU A 217 4.35 2.22 -22.26
C GLU A 217 5.26 2.41 -21.05
N ALA A 218 5.60 1.30 -20.38
CA ALA A 218 6.64 1.34 -19.37
C ALA A 218 7.92 1.89 -20.04
N VAL A 219 8.49 2.93 -19.46
CA VAL A 219 9.80 3.40 -19.93
C VAL A 219 10.80 2.29 -19.57
N PRO A 220 11.31 1.55 -20.55
CA PRO A 220 12.23 0.47 -20.26
C PRO A 220 13.49 1.02 -19.60
N VAL A 221 14.04 0.24 -18.67
CA VAL A 221 15.43 0.45 -18.24
C VAL A 221 16.27 0.19 -19.48
N GLU A 222 16.99 1.19 -19.93
CA GLU A 222 17.93 0.97 -21.03
C GLU A 222 19.12 0.15 -20.49
N ASP A 223 19.52 -0.84 -21.27
CA ASP A 223 20.72 -1.63 -20.98
C ASP A 223 21.98 -0.79 -21.30
N LYS A 224 22.08 0.35 -20.63
CA LYS A 224 23.25 1.22 -20.68
C LYS A 224 24.05 1.02 -19.40
N PRO A 225 25.36 0.79 -19.49
CA PRO A 225 26.18 0.72 -18.32
C PRO A 225 26.10 2.04 -17.55
N VAL A 226 25.85 1.93 -16.24
CA VAL A 226 25.98 3.08 -15.34
C VAL A 226 27.48 3.45 -15.28
N PRO A 227 27.87 4.70 -15.54
CA PRO A 227 29.26 5.11 -15.48
C PRO A 227 29.90 4.77 -14.12
N GLU A 228 31.14 4.25 -14.11
CA GLU A 228 31.84 3.86 -12.87
C GLU A 228 32.09 5.04 -11.92
N ASP A 229 32.21 6.25 -12.47
CA ASP A 229 32.40 7.52 -11.76
C ASP A 229 31.09 8.22 -11.40
N ALA A 230 29.99 7.50 -11.42
CA ALA A 230 28.65 8.02 -11.21
C ALA A 230 28.37 8.34 -9.73
N TRP A 231 27.26 9.06 -9.52
CA TRP A 231 26.73 9.38 -8.20
C TRP A 231 26.57 8.13 -7.32
N LYS A 232 27.04 8.21 -6.08
CA LYS A 232 27.00 7.10 -5.10
C LYS A 232 26.34 7.58 -3.81
N PRO A 233 25.57 6.72 -3.14
CA PRO A 233 25.08 7.01 -1.79
C PRO A 233 26.22 6.84 -0.78
N THR A 234 26.46 7.84 0.07
CA THR A 234 27.50 7.81 1.11
C THR A 234 26.95 7.61 2.51
N ASP A 235 25.72 8.08 2.78
CA ASP A 235 25.07 7.96 4.07
C ASP A 235 23.55 7.77 3.88
N LEU A 236 23.10 6.54 3.96
CA LEU A 236 21.67 6.18 3.89
C LEU A 236 21.04 6.16 5.28
N PRO A 237 19.71 6.38 5.38
CA PRO A 237 19.01 6.07 6.62
C PRO A 237 19.22 4.59 7.02
N PRO A 238 19.32 4.27 8.31
CA PRO A 238 19.59 2.90 8.75
C PRO A 238 18.66 1.89 8.11
N GLY A 239 19.19 0.81 7.52
CA GLY A 239 18.45 -0.27 6.88
C GLY A 239 17.95 0.01 5.46
N PHE A 240 18.12 1.20 4.93
CA PHE A 240 17.92 1.42 3.50
C PHE A 240 19.15 0.94 2.73
N GLU A 241 18.88 0.25 1.64
CA GLU A 241 19.89 -0.25 0.71
C GLU A 241 19.52 0.08 -0.73
N LEU A 242 20.50 0.13 -1.61
CA LEU A 242 20.28 0.31 -3.04
C LEU A 242 19.77 -1.02 -3.63
N ALA A 243 18.51 -1.02 -4.09
CA ALA A 243 17.87 -2.19 -4.68
C ALA A 243 18.01 -2.25 -6.20
N GLU A 244 17.93 -1.11 -6.87
CA GLU A 244 18.08 -1.00 -8.33
C GLU A 244 18.83 0.28 -8.68
N ASP A 245 19.60 0.19 -9.77
CA ASP A 245 20.32 1.31 -10.36
C ASP A 245 20.30 1.16 -11.88
N GLY A 246 19.84 2.19 -12.58
CA GLY A 246 19.70 2.09 -14.03
C GLY A 246 19.43 3.42 -14.73
N ILE A 247 19.65 3.41 -16.03
CA ILE A 247 19.39 4.56 -16.90
C ILE A 247 18.01 4.39 -17.55
N ARG A 248 17.18 5.41 -17.45
CA ARG A 248 15.86 5.45 -18.09
C ARG A 248 15.79 6.61 -19.08
N ARG A 249 15.19 6.36 -20.23
CA ARG A 249 14.89 7.42 -21.19
C ARG A 249 13.58 8.10 -20.81
N VAL A 250 13.59 9.40 -20.51
CA VAL A 250 12.39 10.18 -20.15
C VAL A 250 11.88 11.10 -21.25
N THR A 251 12.74 11.41 -22.25
CA THR A 251 12.39 12.13 -23.47
C THR A 251 13.15 11.53 -24.65
N LYS A 252 12.90 12.00 -25.90
CA LYS A 252 13.65 11.53 -27.08
C LYS A 252 15.17 11.62 -26.90
N ASP A 253 15.65 12.69 -26.24
CA ASP A 253 17.09 12.99 -26.07
C ASP A 253 17.48 13.08 -24.59
N GLY A 254 16.54 12.82 -23.68
CA GLY A 254 16.77 12.96 -22.24
C GLY A 254 16.81 11.61 -21.51
N PHE A 255 17.94 11.38 -20.84
CA PHE A 255 18.14 10.23 -19.97
C PHE A 255 18.20 10.68 -18.52
N VAL A 256 17.68 9.83 -17.65
CA VAL A 256 17.73 10.01 -16.19
C VAL A 256 18.26 8.74 -15.58
N ARG A 257 19.24 8.85 -14.70
CA ARG A 257 19.60 7.74 -13.84
C ARG A 257 18.57 7.62 -12.73
N GLN A 258 18.03 6.45 -12.52
CA GLN A 258 17.14 6.14 -11.41
C GLN A 258 17.81 5.15 -10.49
N MET A 259 17.91 5.52 -9.22
CA MET A 259 18.32 4.64 -8.13
C MET A 259 17.11 4.37 -7.25
N LEU A 260 16.88 3.12 -6.91
CA LEU A 260 15.80 2.68 -6.03
C LEU A 260 16.39 2.21 -4.71
N PHE A 261 15.97 2.84 -3.62
CA PHE A 261 16.36 2.47 -2.26
C PHE A 261 15.18 1.83 -1.54
N THR A 262 15.42 0.83 -0.71
CA THR A 262 14.38 0.18 0.10
C THR A 262 14.93 -0.30 1.42
N ASP A 263 14.08 -0.33 2.45
CA ASP A 263 14.31 -1.02 3.71
C ASP A 263 13.54 -2.36 3.80
N GLY A 264 12.92 -2.76 2.65
CA GLY A 264 12.08 -3.95 2.55
C GLY A 264 10.59 -3.71 2.78
N VAL A 265 10.21 -2.51 3.25
CA VAL A 265 8.81 -2.05 3.41
C VAL A 265 8.60 -0.77 2.58
N ALA A 266 9.35 0.27 2.89
CA ALA A 266 9.32 1.53 2.16
C ALA A 266 10.26 1.50 0.95
N THR A 267 9.91 2.30 -0.06
CA THR A 267 10.70 2.44 -1.28
C THR A 267 10.87 3.92 -1.59
N VAL A 268 12.09 4.30 -1.97
CA VAL A 268 12.47 5.68 -2.32
C VAL A 268 13.19 5.67 -3.66
N SER A 269 12.75 6.51 -4.59
CA SER A 269 13.39 6.68 -5.89
C SER A 269 14.20 7.97 -5.92
N ALA A 270 15.46 7.88 -6.33
CA ALA A 270 16.29 9.02 -6.64
C ALA A 270 16.47 9.14 -8.16
N PHE A 271 16.25 10.33 -8.68
CA PHE A 271 16.41 10.68 -10.08
C PHE A 271 17.55 11.68 -10.22
N ILE A 272 18.51 11.36 -11.06
CA ILE A 272 19.69 12.17 -11.34
C ILE A 272 19.67 12.51 -12.82
N ALA A 273 19.58 13.80 -13.13
CA ALA A 273 19.39 14.30 -14.49
C ALA A 273 20.17 15.58 -14.73
N PRO A 274 20.52 15.93 -15.98
CA PRO A 274 21.05 17.27 -16.28
C PRO A 274 20.08 18.38 -15.82
N ALA A 275 20.59 19.40 -15.17
CA ALA A 275 19.82 20.59 -14.82
C ALA A 275 19.32 21.25 -16.12
N GLY A 276 18.04 21.65 -16.15
CA GLY A 276 17.43 22.27 -17.33
C GLY A 276 16.57 21.36 -18.20
N LEU A 277 16.55 20.05 -17.98
CA LEU A 277 15.57 19.15 -18.62
C LEU A 277 14.13 19.49 -18.22
N ARG A 278 13.93 19.95 -16.99
CA ARG A 278 12.67 20.47 -16.44
C ARG A 278 12.96 21.58 -15.44
N LYS A 279 11.92 22.32 -15.01
CA LYS A 279 12.08 23.26 -13.89
C LYS A 279 12.60 22.48 -12.68
N PRO A 280 13.74 22.84 -12.12
CA PRO A 280 14.34 22.14 -10.98
C PRO A 280 13.42 22.21 -9.76
N LEU A 281 13.33 21.11 -9.02
CA LEU A 281 12.83 21.12 -7.66
C LEU A 281 13.97 21.51 -6.74
N GLU A 282 13.78 22.57 -5.95
CA GLU A 282 14.73 22.98 -4.92
C GLU A 282 14.06 22.94 -3.56
N GLY A 283 14.66 22.21 -2.61
CA GLY A 283 14.11 22.00 -1.28
C GLY A 283 13.09 20.87 -1.22
N ALA A 284 12.32 20.87 -0.14
CA ALA A 284 11.32 19.84 0.17
C ALA A 284 9.94 20.22 -0.38
N THR A 285 9.19 19.20 -0.81
CA THR A 285 7.75 19.29 -1.11
C THR A 285 7.04 18.04 -0.62
N THR A 286 5.76 18.19 -0.25
CA THR A 286 4.94 17.11 0.32
C THR A 286 3.61 17.05 -0.41
N MET A 287 3.12 15.84 -0.64
CA MET A 287 1.78 15.55 -1.15
C MET A 287 1.26 14.29 -0.46
N GLY A 288 0.41 14.48 0.55
CA GLY A 288 -0.01 13.38 1.44
C GLY A 288 1.17 12.74 2.17
N ALA A 289 1.29 11.44 2.06
CA ALA A 289 2.41 10.66 2.59
C ALA A 289 3.68 10.72 1.73
N VAL A 290 3.54 11.16 0.48
CA VAL A 290 4.69 11.26 -0.45
C VAL A 290 5.46 12.54 -0.19
N ASN A 291 6.74 12.41 0.10
CA ASN A 291 7.68 13.53 0.20
C ASN A 291 8.68 13.46 -0.95
N ALA A 292 9.10 14.64 -1.40
CA ALA A 292 10.19 14.79 -2.33
C ALA A 292 11.16 15.87 -1.85
N TYR A 293 12.43 15.68 -2.17
CA TYR A 293 13.47 16.67 -1.95
C TYR A 293 14.33 16.77 -3.20
N GLY A 294 14.60 18.00 -3.62
CA GLY A 294 15.43 18.26 -4.77
C GLY A 294 16.49 19.32 -4.50
N HIS A 295 17.62 19.21 -5.17
CA HIS A 295 18.66 20.22 -5.21
C HIS A 295 19.51 20.06 -6.47
N VAL A 296 20.23 21.13 -6.80
CA VAL A 296 21.14 21.17 -7.94
C VAL A 296 22.58 21.15 -7.44
N VAL A 297 23.41 20.27 -8.03
CA VAL A 297 24.85 20.20 -7.76
C VAL A 297 25.59 20.34 -9.09
N GLY A 298 26.23 21.48 -9.30
CA GLY A 298 26.78 21.83 -10.62
C GLY A 298 25.68 21.87 -11.69
N ASP A 299 25.85 21.12 -12.76
CA ASP A 299 24.86 21.00 -13.85
C ASP A 299 23.91 19.82 -13.67
N THR A 300 23.80 19.27 -12.48
CA THR A 300 23.00 18.07 -12.21
C THR A 300 21.88 18.35 -11.22
N GLN A 301 20.66 18.00 -11.59
CA GLN A 301 19.49 17.98 -10.72
C GLN A 301 19.38 16.62 -10.06
N ILE A 302 19.32 16.58 -8.72
CA ILE A 302 18.99 15.42 -7.93
C ILE A 302 17.56 15.61 -7.39
N THR A 303 16.70 14.63 -7.61
CA THR A 303 15.35 14.63 -7.06
C THR A 303 15.06 13.26 -6.42
N VAL A 304 14.78 13.26 -5.12
CA VAL A 304 14.46 12.05 -4.36
C VAL A 304 13.00 12.10 -3.93
N VAL A 305 12.24 11.04 -4.17
CA VAL A 305 10.81 10.96 -3.88
C VAL A 305 10.45 9.59 -3.31
N GLY A 306 9.56 9.57 -2.30
CA GLY A 306 9.08 8.34 -1.69
C GLY A 306 7.95 8.58 -0.70
N GLU A 307 7.21 7.52 -0.40
CA GLU A 307 6.22 7.48 0.68
C GLU A 307 6.93 7.19 2.01
N VAL A 308 7.71 8.18 2.43
CA VAL A 308 8.55 8.18 3.64
C VAL A 308 8.56 9.58 4.24
N PRO A 309 8.93 9.78 5.52
CA PRO A 309 9.11 11.10 6.10
C PRO A 309 10.08 11.98 5.31
N ALA A 310 9.86 13.30 5.31
CA ALA A 310 10.69 14.27 4.57
C ALA A 310 12.18 14.14 4.89
N ALA A 311 12.54 13.84 6.14
CA ALA A 311 13.91 13.63 6.57
C ALA A 311 14.63 12.51 5.80
N THR A 312 13.89 11.50 5.33
CA THR A 312 14.42 10.35 4.58
C THR A 312 14.83 10.77 3.18
N VAL A 313 13.93 11.43 2.45
CA VAL A 313 14.22 11.89 1.08
C VAL A 313 15.33 12.96 1.08
N GLU A 314 15.34 13.84 2.08
CA GLU A 314 16.40 14.85 2.24
C GLU A 314 17.75 14.20 2.53
N ARG A 315 17.82 13.25 3.49
CA ARG A 315 19.08 12.57 3.82
C ARG A 315 19.64 11.83 2.63
N ILE A 316 18.81 11.07 1.90
CA ILE A 316 19.26 10.37 0.69
C ILE A 316 19.75 11.36 -0.36
N ALA A 317 18.99 12.44 -0.63
CA ALA A 317 19.35 13.41 -1.66
C ALA A 317 20.68 14.11 -1.37
N ARG A 318 20.88 14.57 -0.13
CA ARG A 318 22.10 15.29 0.28
C ARG A 318 23.35 14.41 0.33
N ASN A 319 23.17 13.09 0.46
CA ASN A 319 24.26 12.13 0.53
C ASN A 319 24.45 11.31 -0.76
N LEU A 320 23.84 11.73 -1.86
CA LEU A 320 24.24 11.31 -3.19
C LEU A 320 25.38 12.22 -3.65
N VAL A 321 26.57 11.65 -3.78
CA VAL A 321 27.78 12.38 -4.15
C VAL A 321 28.38 11.85 -5.45
N ASN A 322 29.07 12.74 -6.16
CA ASN A 322 29.87 12.39 -7.32
C ASN A 322 31.26 13.03 -7.11
N ASP A 323 32.31 12.22 -7.05
CA ASP A 323 33.66 12.65 -6.75
C ASP A 323 34.23 13.65 -7.79
N GLN A 324 33.62 13.71 -8.98
CA GLN A 324 34.03 14.63 -10.05
C GLN A 324 33.32 15.99 -10.00
N VAL A 325 32.21 16.08 -9.26
CA VAL A 325 31.44 17.33 -9.15
C VAL A 325 31.78 18.01 -7.83
N LYS A 326 32.52 19.11 -7.87
CA LYS A 326 32.77 19.89 -6.66
C LYS A 326 31.47 20.56 -6.20
N PRO A 327 31.12 20.49 -4.92
CA PRO A 327 29.99 21.24 -4.37
C PRO A 327 30.27 22.74 -4.56
N VAL A 328 29.26 23.48 -5.02
CA VAL A 328 29.30 24.94 -5.02
C VAL A 328 29.32 25.36 -3.55
N PRO A 329 30.30 26.17 -3.10
CA PRO A 329 30.33 26.63 -1.72
C PRO A 329 29.06 27.45 -1.42
N ASP A 330 28.42 27.14 -0.30
CA ASP A 330 27.28 27.90 0.22
C ASP A 330 27.70 29.39 0.34
N SER A 331 26.98 30.28 -0.35
CA SER A 331 27.19 31.72 -0.33
C SER A 331 26.39 32.37 0.79
#